data_1195846f071c8ce231a1846a9ae812f9
#
_entry.id   1195846f071c8ce231a1846a9ae812f9
#
_cell.length_a   1.000
_cell.length_b   1.000
_cell.length_c   1.000
_cell.angle_alpha   90.00
_cell.angle_beta   90.00
_cell.angle_gamma   90.00
#
_symmetry.space_group_name_H-M   'P 1'
#
loop_
_entity.id
_entity.type
_entity.pdbx_description
1 polymer ?
#
loop_
_entity_poly.entity_id
_entity_poly.type
_entity_poly.pdbx_seq_one_letter_code
_entity_poly.pdbx_strand_id
1 'polypeptide(L)'
;MSDTPPHSSTSPVPHARRGSGALSHTLAPLAPADLPHLWLLHSDPRTFTLDTIGPLETVDQMQRVLGMWLDSHERDGFGYCAIREAGSGEFLGVAGLSAMPLGKRWVANTYVRLAPRAWGTGVATAALTTCLREVAALDTAPREAAFITALANHPARRLAERLGFTLSSESDPTESGAHVVYLLDLHDHT
;
A
#
# COMPACT_ATOMS: atom_id res chain seq x y z
N MET A 1 -20.71 -8.87 -62.70
CA MET A 1 -19.38 -8.35 -62.26
C MET A 1 -19.58 -7.86 -60.83
N SER A 2 -19.30 -8.73 -59.88
CA SER A 2 -19.50 -8.46 -58.46
C SER A 2 -18.12 -8.35 -57.80
N ASP A 3 -17.76 -7.13 -57.40
CA ASP A 3 -16.52 -6.86 -56.68
C ASP A 3 -16.78 -7.01 -55.17
N THR A 4 -16.14 -7.98 -54.56
CA THR A 4 -16.12 -8.19 -53.13
C THR A 4 -14.79 -7.61 -52.59
N PRO A 5 -14.80 -6.72 -51.59
CA PRO A 5 -13.57 -6.19 -51.02
C PRO A 5 -12.89 -7.22 -50.05
N PRO A 6 -11.58 -7.18 -49.91
CA PRO A 6 -10.83 -8.15 -49.13
C PRO A 6 -10.98 -7.93 -47.62
N HIS A 7 -11.21 -9.01 -46.88
CA HIS A 7 -11.22 -9.05 -45.44
C HIS A 7 -9.81 -8.81 -44.88
N SER A 8 -9.61 -7.69 -44.18
CA SER A 8 -8.40 -7.44 -43.38
C SER A 8 -8.40 -8.36 -42.16
N SER A 9 -7.54 -9.34 -42.14
CA SER A 9 -7.24 -10.17 -40.98
C SER A 9 -6.35 -9.37 -40.01
N THR A 10 -6.95 -8.85 -38.96
CA THR A 10 -6.23 -8.27 -37.83
C THR A 10 -5.69 -9.41 -36.98
N SER A 11 -4.41 -9.69 -37.04
CA SER A 11 -3.73 -10.63 -36.16
C SER A 11 -3.77 -10.11 -34.72
N PRO A 12 -4.06 -10.95 -33.71
CA PRO A 12 -4.06 -10.51 -32.32
C PRO A 12 -2.60 -10.23 -31.88
N VAL A 13 -2.40 -9.04 -31.33
CA VAL A 13 -1.14 -8.64 -30.69
C VAL A 13 -0.88 -9.60 -29.51
N PRO A 14 0.28 -10.25 -29.41
CA PRO A 14 0.58 -11.16 -28.31
C PRO A 14 0.71 -10.33 -27.03
N HIS A 15 -0.22 -10.53 -26.08
CA HIS A 15 -0.05 -10.08 -24.71
C HIS A 15 1.15 -10.83 -24.12
N ALA A 16 2.28 -10.15 -24.00
CA ALA A 16 3.45 -10.65 -23.30
C ALA A 16 3.03 -11.00 -21.86
N ARG A 17 2.96 -12.27 -21.55
CA ARG A 17 2.84 -12.76 -20.18
C ARG A 17 4.12 -12.35 -19.45
N ARG A 18 4.03 -11.32 -18.57
CA ARG A 18 5.11 -11.01 -17.65
C ARG A 18 5.28 -12.21 -16.72
N GLY A 19 6.49 -12.76 -16.65
CA GLY A 19 6.84 -13.85 -15.76
C GLY A 19 6.48 -13.49 -14.31
N SER A 20 5.90 -14.43 -13.58
CA SER A 20 5.41 -14.28 -12.22
C SER A 20 6.58 -14.35 -11.22
N GLY A 21 7.43 -13.32 -11.18
CA GLY A 21 8.35 -13.07 -10.08
C GLY A 21 8.01 -11.72 -9.49
N ALA A 22 7.85 -11.63 -8.15
CA ALA A 22 7.76 -10.33 -7.49
C ALA A 22 9.01 -9.52 -7.86
N LEU A 23 8.81 -8.22 -8.16
CA LEU A 23 9.92 -7.32 -8.43
C LEU A 23 10.86 -7.34 -7.21
N SER A 24 12.15 -7.63 -7.42
CA SER A 24 13.13 -7.66 -6.33
C SER A 24 13.23 -6.26 -5.72
N HIS A 25 13.06 -6.15 -4.41
CA HIS A 25 13.00 -4.88 -3.71
C HIS A 25 13.70 -4.94 -2.35
N THR A 26 14.03 -3.77 -1.84
CA THR A 26 14.52 -3.55 -0.48
C THR A 26 13.56 -2.64 0.28
N LEU A 27 13.54 -2.78 1.61
CA LEU A 27 12.82 -1.92 2.53
C LEU A 27 13.84 -1.20 3.42
N ALA A 28 13.62 0.08 3.65
CA ALA A 28 14.36 0.87 4.62
C ALA A 28 13.38 1.84 5.32
N PRO A 29 13.55 2.10 6.62
CA PRO A 29 12.76 3.12 7.30
C PRO A 29 12.78 4.43 6.53
N LEU A 30 11.65 5.15 6.51
CA LEU A 30 11.58 6.45 5.87
C LEU A 30 12.57 7.43 6.52
N ALA A 31 13.12 8.30 5.70
CA ALA A 31 14.03 9.37 6.12
C ALA A 31 13.59 10.72 5.51
N PRO A 32 14.04 11.86 6.06
CA PRO A 32 13.75 13.18 5.48
C PRO A 32 14.15 13.29 4.00
N ALA A 33 15.18 12.55 3.57
CA ALA A 33 15.63 12.51 2.18
C ALA A 33 14.62 11.86 1.21
N ASP A 34 13.61 11.14 1.71
CA ASP A 34 12.57 10.53 0.89
C ASP A 34 11.47 11.53 0.47
N LEU A 35 11.45 12.74 1.03
CA LEU A 35 10.42 13.75 0.74
C LEU A 35 10.16 13.98 -0.75
N PRO A 36 11.15 14.13 -1.63
CA PRO A 36 10.89 14.34 -3.06
C PRO A 36 10.17 13.16 -3.72
N HIS A 37 10.52 11.93 -3.34
CA HIS A 37 9.89 10.72 -3.87
C HIS A 37 8.47 10.54 -3.35
N LEU A 38 8.27 10.80 -2.06
CA LEU A 38 6.94 10.76 -1.43
C LEU A 38 6.02 11.82 -2.02
N TRP A 39 6.55 13.02 -2.28
CA TRP A 39 5.80 14.08 -2.95
C TRP A 39 5.33 13.63 -4.34
N LEU A 40 6.22 13.13 -5.19
CA LEU A 40 5.86 12.62 -6.52
C LEU A 40 4.81 11.52 -6.47
N LEU A 41 4.88 10.65 -5.45
CA LEU A 41 3.91 9.57 -5.26
C LEU A 41 2.53 10.09 -4.81
N HIS A 42 2.50 11.04 -3.86
CA HIS A 42 1.26 11.50 -3.22
C HIS A 42 0.60 12.68 -3.95
N SER A 43 1.28 13.29 -4.93
CA SER A 43 0.69 14.27 -5.84
C SER A 43 0.18 13.65 -7.15
N ASP A 44 0.51 12.39 -7.42
CA ASP A 44 0.07 11.69 -8.64
C ASP A 44 -1.40 11.24 -8.52
N PRO A 45 -2.34 11.83 -9.26
CA PRO A 45 -3.76 11.48 -9.15
C PRO A 45 -4.05 10.01 -9.48
N ARG A 46 -3.19 9.35 -10.25
CA ARG A 46 -3.36 7.92 -10.59
C ARG A 46 -3.31 7.04 -9.35
N THR A 47 -2.56 7.43 -8.31
CA THR A 47 -2.42 6.66 -7.08
C THR A 47 -3.60 6.84 -6.11
N PHE A 48 -4.54 7.75 -6.41
CA PHE A 48 -5.71 8.07 -5.59
C PHE A 48 -7.06 7.71 -6.23
N THR A 49 -7.07 7.09 -7.41
CA THR A 49 -8.31 6.82 -8.17
C THR A 49 -9.36 5.98 -7.42
N LEU A 50 -8.95 5.23 -6.42
CA LEU A 50 -9.82 4.36 -5.62
C LEU A 50 -9.88 4.77 -4.15
N ASP A 51 -9.29 5.91 -3.80
CA ASP A 51 -9.33 6.46 -2.45
C ASP A 51 -10.52 7.44 -2.29
N THR A 52 -10.91 7.67 -1.05
CA THR A 52 -11.95 8.66 -0.71
C THR A 52 -11.41 10.07 -0.59
N ILE A 53 -10.08 10.21 -0.53
CA ILE A 53 -9.36 11.49 -0.52
C ILE A 53 -8.57 11.65 -1.81
N GLY A 54 -8.33 12.90 -2.22
CA GLY A 54 -7.52 13.23 -3.39
C GLY A 54 -6.02 13.26 -3.10
N PRO A 55 -5.22 13.49 -4.16
CA PRO A 55 -3.78 13.70 -4.03
C PRO A 55 -3.46 14.97 -3.23
N LEU A 56 -2.26 15.03 -2.68
CA LEU A 56 -1.76 16.24 -2.02
C LEU A 56 -1.50 17.34 -3.05
N GLU A 57 -1.77 18.58 -2.68
CA GLU A 57 -1.67 19.74 -3.56
C GLU A 57 -0.33 20.49 -3.44
N THR A 58 0.38 20.33 -2.31
CA THR A 58 1.63 21.03 -2.05
C THR A 58 2.69 20.13 -1.41
N VAL A 59 3.96 20.41 -1.68
CA VAL A 59 5.08 19.73 -1.03
C VAL A 59 5.08 19.92 0.48
N ASP A 60 4.61 21.08 0.97
CA ASP A 60 4.52 21.37 2.41
C ASP A 60 3.51 20.45 3.12
N GLN A 61 2.42 20.06 2.43
CA GLN A 61 1.52 19.06 2.96
C GLN A 61 2.24 17.70 3.11
N MET A 62 3.01 17.28 2.09
CA MET A 62 3.78 16.03 2.18
C MET A 62 4.86 16.11 3.26
N GLN A 63 5.51 17.24 3.42
CA GLN A 63 6.51 17.44 4.47
C GLN A 63 5.90 17.27 5.87
N ARG A 64 4.71 17.81 6.12
CA ARG A 64 3.98 17.61 7.40
C ARG A 64 3.61 16.15 7.61
N VAL A 65 3.12 15.47 6.57
CA VAL A 65 2.78 14.04 6.63
C VAL A 65 4.02 13.21 6.94
N LEU A 66 5.14 13.47 6.26
CA LEU A 66 6.40 12.78 6.53
C LEU A 66 6.88 13.02 7.96
N GLY A 67 6.80 14.26 8.46
CA GLY A 67 7.13 14.59 9.86
C GLY A 67 6.33 13.73 10.84
N MET A 68 5.01 13.68 10.69
CA MET A 68 4.14 12.84 11.52
C MET A 68 4.52 11.33 11.45
N TRP A 69 4.91 10.84 10.29
CA TRP A 69 5.33 9.45 10.11
C TRP A 69 6.66 9.14 10.79
N LEU A 70 7.63 10.07 10.73
CA LEU A 70 8.91 9.93 11.42
C LEU A 70 8.74 9.98 12.94
N ASP A 71 7.94 10.93 13.45
CA ASP A 71 7.62 11.04 14.88
C ASP A 71 6.90 9.77 15.38
N SER A 72 5.99 9.20 14.58
CA SER A 72 5.31 7.94 14.92
C SER A 72 6.30 6.78 14.99
N HIS A 73 7.21 6.68 14.02
CA HIS A 73 8.22 5.64 14.01
C HIS A 73 9.16 5.74 15.26
N GLU A 74 9.59 6.93 15.60
CA GLU A 74 10.46 7.16 16.78
C GLU A 74 9.73 6.81 18.08
N ARG A 75 8.45 7.13 18.19
CA ARG A 75 7.63 6.87 19.37
C ARG A 75 7.30 5.40 19.57
N ASP A 76 6.91 4.71 18.47
CA ASP A 76 6.29 3.39 18.53
C ASP A 76 7.29 2.26 18.22
N GLY A 77 8.49 2.58 17.69
CA GLY A 77 9.51 1.61 17.30
C GLY A 77 9.24 0.91 15.97
N PHE A 78 8.13 1.25 15.29
CA PHE A 78 7.78 0.77 13.96
C PHE A 78 7.06 1.87 13.16
N GLY A 79 7.06 1.76 11.83
CA GLY A 79 6.50 2.80 10.99
C GLY A 79 6.50 2.41 9.52
N TYR A 80 6.59 3.42 8.67
CA TYR A 80 6.59 3.23 7.23
C TYR A 80 8.02 3.14 6.68
N CYS A 81 8.18 2.30 5.66
CA CYS A 81 9.43 2.06 4.95
C CYS A 81 9.31 2.51 3.49
N ALA A 82 10.38 3.08 2.96
CA ALA A 82 10.56 3.25 1.54
C ALA A 82 10.78 1.88 0.88
N ILE A 83 10.05 1.62 -0.18
CA ILE A 83 10.25 0.45 -1.04
C ILE A 83 11.11 0.90 -2.22
N ARG A 84 12.25 0.24 -2.45
CA ARG A 84 13.14 0.53 -3.55
C ARG A 84 13.42 -0.72 -4.37
N GLU A 85 13.56 -0.58 -5.68
CA GLU A 85 13.97 -1.68 -6.54
C GLU A 85 15.39 -2.11 -6.17
N ALA A 86 15.60 -3.42 -5.99
CA ALA A 86 16.93 -3.94 -5.73
C ALA A 86 17.79 -3.80 -7.01
N GLY A 87 18.99 -3.28 -6.83
CA GLY A 87 19.93 -3.05 -7.93
C GLY A 87 19.92 -1.62 -8.49
N SER A 88 18.77 -1.06 -8.86
CA SER A 88 18.68 0.33 -9.34
C SER A 88 18.56 1.35 -8.19
N GLY A 89 17.99 0.92 -7.04
CA GLY A 89 17.65 1.82 -5.94
C GLY A 89 16.44 2.72 -6.23
N GLU A 90 15.76 2.53 -7.35
CA GLU A 90 14.64 3.37 -7.77
C GLU A 90 13.46 3.24 -6.78
N PHE A 91 12.87 4.37 -6.36
CA PHE A 91 11.78 4.39 -5.41
C PHE A 91 10.49 3.83 -6.02
N LEU A 92 9.98 2.73 -5.47
CA LEU A 92 8.78 2.04 -5.92
C LEU A 92 7.53 2.45 -5.14
N GLY A 93 7.69 2.97 -3.92
CA GLY A 93 6.57 3.35 -3.07
C GLY A 93 6.90 3.33 -1.60
N VAL A 94 5.86 3.28 -0.79
CA VAL A 94 5.92 3.24 0.67
C VAL A 94 5.00 2.14 1.19
N ALA A 95 5.43 1.42 2.22
CA ALA A 95 4.60 0.46 2.96
C ALA A 95 5.02 0.42 4.42
N GLY A 96 4.12 -0.04 5.28
CA GLY A 96 4.40 -0.25 6.69
C GLY A 96 3.15 -0.18 7.55
N LEU A 97 3.38 -0.06 8.85
CA LEU A 97 2.32 0.05 9.85
C LEU A 97 2.59 1.25 10.76
N SER A 98 1.54 1.82 11.33
CA SER A 98 1.65 2.84 12.39
C SER A 98 0.59 2.60 13.46
N ALA A 99 0.91 2.90 14.71
CA ALA A 99 -0.07 2.78 15.79
C ALA A 99 -1.18 3.82 15.66
N MET A 100 -2.44 3.37 15.72
CA MET A 100 -3.59 4.26 15.72
C MET A 100 -4.72 3.72 16.63
N PRO A 101 -5.57 4.59 17.19
CA PRO A 101 -6.74 4.13 17.92
C PRO A 101 -7.81 3.58 16.95
N LEU A 102 -8.40 2.46 17.32
CA LEU A 102 -9.59 1.89 16.68
C LEU A 102 -10.61 1.54 17.77
N GLY A 103 -11.67 2.33 17.87
CA GLY A 103 -12.61 2.24 18.99
C GLY A 103 -11.92 2.47 20.34
N LYS A 104 -11.90 1.44 21.21
CA LYS A 104 -11.31 1.53 22.56
C LYS A 104 -9.90 0.94 22.67
N ARG A 105 -9.30 0.50 21.58
CA ARG A 105 -7.98 -0.14 21.56
C ARG A 105 -7.04 0.48 20.53
N TRP A 106 -5.76 0.18 20.65
CA TRP A 106 -4.75 0.51 19.66
C TRP A 106 -4.56 -0.65 18.70
N VAL A 107 -4.38 -0.33 17.41
CA VAL A 107 -4.06 -1.26 16.35
C VAL A 107 -2.86 -0.77 15.55
N ALA A 108 -2.15 -1.69 14.91
CA ALA A 108 -1.12 -1.35 13.94
C ALA A 108 -1.79 -1.18 12.56
N ASN A 109 -2.08 0.07 12.17
CA ASN A 109 -2.75 0.37 10.91
C ASN A 109 -1.80 0.21 9.73
N THR A 110 -2.18 -0.63 8.79
CA THR A 110 -1.40 -0.95 7.60
C THR A 110 -1.62 0.09 6.51
N TYR A 111 -0.54 0.53 5.89
CA TYR A 111 -0.57 1.42 4.74
C TYR A 111 0.38 0.95 3.65
N VAL A 112 -0.05 1.09 2.40
CA VAL A 112 0.78 0.88 1.22
C VAL A 112 0.34 1.79 0.09
N ARG A 113 1.31 2.44 -0.56
CA ARG A 113 1.09 3.19 -1.79
C ARG A 113 2.27 2.97 -2.72
N LEU A 114 1.99 2.54 -3.94
CA LEU A 114 3.01 2.22 -4.94
C LEU A 114 2.92 3.15 -6.15
N ALA A 115 4.06 3.46 -6.73
CA ALA A 115 4.14 4.08 -8.04
C ALA A 115 3.47 3.16 -9.09
N PRO A 116 2.81 3.71 -10.13
CA PRO A 116 2.07 2.93 -11.12
C PRO A 116 2.88 1.81 -11.78
N ARG A 117 4.19 2.02 -11.98
CA ARG A 117 5.09 1.00 -12.56
C ARG A 117 5.27 -0.25 -11.69
N ALA A 118 5.04 -0.14 -10.39
CA ALA A 118 5.15 -1.24 -9.42
C ALA A 118 3.83 -2.00 -9.21
N TRP A 119 2.73 -1.55 -9.84
CA TRP A 119 1.45 -2.23 -9.70
C TRP A 119 1.46 -3.60 -10.39
N GLY A 120 0.81 -4.57 -9.78
CA GLY A 120 0.69 -5.92 -10.32
C GLY A 120 1.98 -6.76 -10.28
N THR A 121 3.07 -6.24 -9.69
CA THR A 121 4.37 -6.93 -9.61
C THR A 121 4.54 -7.80 -8.35
N GLY A 122 3.55 -7.81 -7.44
CA GLY A 122 3.63 -8.54 -6.17
C GLY A 122 4.38 -7.81 -5.05
N VAL A 123 5.00 -6.66 -5.34
CA VAL A 123 5.78 -5.86 -4.37
C VAL A 123 4.96 -5.48 -3.13
N ALA A 124 3.69 -5.06 -3.29
CA ALA A 124 2.85 -4.70 -2.14
C ALA A 124 2.70 -5.87 -1.15
N THR A 125 2.41 -7.06 -1.66
CA THR A 125 2.26 -8.26 -0.83
C THR A 125 3.56 -8.59 -0.11
N ALA A 126 4.68 -8.64 -0.84
CA ALA A 126 5.97 -9.00 -0.28
C ALA A 126 6.46 -7.97 0.77
N ALA A 127 6.31 -6.67 0.47
CA ALA A 127 6.69 -5.60 1.39
C ALA A 127 5.87 -5.64 2.69
N LEU A 128 4.54 -5.74 2.58
CA LEU A 128 3.68 -5.80 3.76
C LEU A 128 3.86 -7.09 4.58
N THR A 129 4.09 -8.24 3.93
CA THR A 129 4.43 -9.48 4.66
C THR A 129 5.67 -9.28 5.53
N THR A 130 6.69 -8.60 5.01
CA THR A 130 7.90 -8.29 5.79
C THR A 130 7.59 -7.35 6.94
N CYS A 131 6.89 -6.23 6.68
CA CYS A 131 6.53 -5.26 7.72
C CYS A 131 5.66 -5.88 8.82
N LEU A 132 4.67 -6.69 8.47
CA LEU A 132 3.80 -7.38 9.44
C LEU A 132 4.60 -8.30 10.35
N ARG A 133 5.51 -9.11 9.78
CA ARG A 133 6.38 -10.00 10.55
C ARG A 133 7.32 -9.23 11.48
N GLU A 134 7.91 -8.13 11.02
CA GLU A 134 8.80 -7.31 11.84
C GLU A 134 8.05 -6.66 13.00
N VAL A 135 6.84 -6.13 12.76
CA VAL A 135 6.01 -5.55 13.82
C VAL A 135 5.51 -6.62 14.78
N ALA A 136 5.09 -7.80 14.30
CA ALA A 136 4.66 -8.91 15.14
C ALA A 136 5.76 -9.42 16.10
N ALA A 137 7.03 -9.20 15.76
CA ALA A 137 8.17 -9.56 16.61
C ALA A 137 8.45 -8.54 17.73
N LEU A 138 7.77 -7.40 17.79
CA LEU A 138 7.96 -6.37 18.80
C LEU A 138 7.03 -6.57 20.00
N ASP A 139 7.56 -6.66 21.19
CA ASP A 139 6.78 -6.78 22.45
C ASP A 139 5.85 -5.57 22.69
N THR A 140 6.18 -4.43 22.11
CA THR A 140 5.43 -3.17 22.26
C THR A 140 4.36 -2.98 21.20
N ALA A 141 4.29 -3.85 20.19
CA ALA A 141 3.32 -3.73 19.11
C ALA A 141 1.88 -3.98 19.61
N PRO A 142 0.89 -3.32 19.02
CA PRO A 142 -0.51 -3.70 19.23
C PRO A 142 -0.73 -5.18 18.86
N ARG A 143 -1.66 -5.82 19.57
CA ARG A 143 -2.00 -7.22 19.30
C ARG A 143 -2.56 -7.43 17.88
N GLU A 144 -3.29 -6.45 17.37
CA GLU A 144 -3.97 -6.54 16.09
C GLU A 144 -3.39 -5.54 15.09
N ALA A 145 -3.26 -5.97 13.84
CA ALA A 145 -3.12 -5.08 12.71
C ALA A 145 -4.50 -4.79 12.09
N ALA A 146 -4.69 -3.55 11.62
CA ALA A 146 -5.85 -3.15 10.84
C ALA A 146 -5.44 -2.79 9.41
N PHE A 147 -6.31 -3.12 8.46
CA PHE A 147 -6.21 -2.66 7.08
C PHE A 147 -7.52 -1.94 6.74
N ILE A 148 -7.49 -0.61 6.70
CA ILE A 148 -8.63 0.25 6.47
C ILE A 148 -8.56 0.76 5.05
N THR A 149 -9.60 0.53 4.26
CA THR A 149 -9.62 0.93 2.85
C THR A 149 -11.01 1.27 2.36
N ALA A 150 -11.10 2.05 1.29
CA ALA A 150 -12.38 2.37 0.68
C ALA A 150 -13.11 1.10 0.23
N LEU A 151 -14.42 1.06 0.44
CA LEU A 151 -15.27 -0.07 0.04
C LEU A 151 -15.11 -0.41 -1.45
N ALA A 152 -14.93 0.61 -2.30
CA ALA A 152 -14.73 0.45 -3.74
C ALA A 152 -13.30 0.03 -4.13
N ASN A 153 -12.32 0.07 -3.19
CA ASN A 153 -10.93 -0.27 -3.49
C ASN A 153 -10.72 -1.79 -3.49
N HIS A 154 -11.27 -2.46 -4.48
CA HIS A 154 -11.17 -3.92 -4.61
C HIS A 154 -9.73 -4.45 -4.66
N PRO A 155 -8.74 -3.78 -5.30
CA PRO A 155 -7.33 -4.21 -5.24
C PRO A 155 -6.79 -4.26 -3.81
N ALA A 156 -7.04 -3.22 -3.00
CA ALA A 156 -6.57 -3.17 -1.61
C ALA A 156 -7.27 -4.22 -0.73
N ARG A 157 -8.57 -4.42 -0.92
CA ARG A 157 -9.33 -5.46 -0.21
C ARG A 157 -8.77 -6.86 -0.50
N ARG A 158 -8.52 -7.19 -1.78
CA ARG A 158 -7.88 -8.46 -2.16
C ARG A 158 -6.45 -8.59 -1.63
N LEU A 159 -5.74 -7.49 -1.46
CA LEU A 159 -4.42 -7.49 -0.83
C LEU A 159 -4.53 -7.85 0.66
N ALA A 160 -5.44 -7.21 1.39
CA ALA A 160 -5.72 -7.52 2.79
C ALA A 160 -6.06 -9.01 2.98
N GLU A 161 -6.99 -9.55 2.19
CA GLU A 161 -7.40 -10.94 2.23
C GLU A 161 -6.22 -11.91 1.96
N ARG A 162 -5.35 -11.59 0.99
CA ARG A 162 -4.14 -12.40 0.71
C ARG A 162 -3.12 -12.36 1.84
N LEU A 163 -3.08 -11.28 2.59
CA LEU A 163 -2.21 -11.13 3.77
C LEU A 163 -2.81 -11.79 5.03
N GLY A 164 -3.99 -12.42 4.93
CA GLY A 164 -4.64 -13.11 6.03
C GLY A 164 -5.57 -12.23 6.87
N PHE A 165 -5.78 -10.98 6.51
CA PHE A 165 -6.75 -10.14 7.19
C PHE A 165 -8.17 -10.61 6.92
N THR A 166 -9.01 -10.55 7.94
CA THR A 166 -10.44 -10.87 7.86
C THR A 166 -11.29 -9.61 7.96
N LEU A 167 -12.36 -9.55 7.16
CA LEU A 167 -13.31 -8.44 7.20
C LEU A 167 -13.96 -8.36 8.58
N SER A 168 -13.85 -7.21 9.23
CA SER A 168 -14.47 -6.92 10.52
C SER A 168 -15.87 -6.35 10.35
N SER A 169 -16.72 -6.55 11.36
CA SER A 169 -18.00 -5.85 11.49
C SER A 169 -17.86 -4.47 12.16
N GLU A 170 -16.63 -4.05 12.47
CA GLU A 170 -16.39 -2.74 13.07
C GLU A 170 -16.74 -1.61 12.09
N SER A 171 -17.24 -0.52 12.67
CA SER A 171 -17.60 0.66 11.90
C SER A 171 -16.37 1.35 11.30
N ASP A 172 -16.56 1.98 10.17
CA ASP A 172 -15.60 2.87 9.55
C ASP A 172 -15.12 3.94 10.55
N PRO A 173 -13.83 3.99 10.90
CA PRO A 173 -13.33 4.97 11.88
C PRO A 173 -13.41 6.41 11.39
N THR A 174 -13.65 6.63 10.09
CA THR A 174 -13.85 7.96 9.50
C THR A 174 -15.31 8.42 9.57
N GLU A 175 -16.22 7.55 10.06
CA GLU A 175 -17.68 7.80 10.14
C GLU A 175 -18.32 8.15 8.77
N SER A 176 -17.59 7.99 7.68
CA SER A 176 -18.09 8.30 6.33
C SER A 176 -18.95 7.19 5.74
N GLY A 177 -18.88 5.98 6.30
CA GLY A 177 -19.48 4.76 5.74
C GLY A 177 -18.85 4.30 4.42
N ALA A 178 -17.79 4.96 3.99
CA ALA A 178 -17.13 4.69 2.71
C ALA A 178 -15.98 3.70 2.83
N HIS A 179 -15.58 3.32 4.05
CA HIS A 179 -14.47 2.42 4.31
C HIS A 179 -14.93 1.10 4.92
N VAL A 180 -14.09 0.09 4.78
CA VAL A 180 -14.19 -1.21 5.45
C VAL A 180 -12.91 -1.46 6.25
N VAL A 181 -13.07 -2.14 7.37
CA VAL A 181 -12.00 -2.51 8.29
C VAL A 181 -11.74 -4.00 8.16
N TYR A 182 -10.50 -4.37 7.94
CA TYR A 182 -10.00 -5.74 8.02
C TYR A 182 -9.06 -5.84 9.21
N LEU A 183 -9.09 -6.95 9.94
CA LEU A 183 -8.26 -7.18 11.13
C LEU A 183 -7.44 -8.46 10.98
N LEU A 184 -6.27 -8.45 11.62
CA LEU A 184 -5.33 -9.56 11.69
C LEU A 184 -4.74 -9.63 13.09
N ASP A 185 -4.79 -10.80 13.74
CA ASP A 185 -4.04 -11.02 14.99
C ASP A 185 -2.56 -11.24 14.64
N LEU A 186 -1.69 -10.35 15.12
CA LEU A 186 -0.25 -10.39 14.83
C LEU A 186 0.46 -11.57 15.52
N HIS A 187 -0.10 -12.12 16.59
CA HIS A 187 0.51 -13.25 17.31
C HIS A 187 0.32 -14.59 16.60
N ASP A 188 -0.68 -14.69 15.72
CA ASP A 188 -0.93 -15.88 14.92
C ASP A 188 -0.04 -15.93 13.63
N HIS A 189 0.80 -14.91 13.43
CA HIS A 189 1.63 -14.72 12.23
C HIS A 189 3.14 -14.90 12.47
N THR A 190 3.55 -15.34 13.68
CA THR A 190 4.95 -15.66 14.02
C THR A 190 5.35 -17.07 13.67
#